data_1ea171ec98bb39398a99c575e861c8cf
#
_entry.id   1ea171ec98bb39398a99c575e861c8cf
#
_cell.length_a   1.000
_cell.length_b   1.000
_cell.length_c   1.000
_cell.angle_alpha   90.00
_cell.angle_beta   90.00
_cell.angle_gamma   90.00
#
_symmetry.space_group_name_H-M   'P 1'
#
loop_
_entity.id
_entity.type
_entity.pdbx_description
1 polymer ?
#
loop_
_entity_poly.entity_id
_entity_poly.type
_entity_poly.pdbx_seq_one_letter_code
_entity_poly.pdbx_strand_id
1 'polypeptide(L)'
;SVVVSDQAVMEQPHPLVEQLSALHHFRVYADIAVVVVVLALTNLIAHFTTPWASVATVPAAAVGLLLLVRSRGLGWAELGLGREHWKSGAGYALAAVGLVMTVIAIGALLPWTRPMFMNNNYATISGALIASMIIIPLQTVIPEELAFRGVLHGALNRAWGFRGVAAAGSLLFGLWHIATSFGLTSSNVGFTRIFGGGLLGT
;
A
#
# COMPACT_ATOMS: atom_id res chain seq x y z
N SER A 1 -51.57 24.10 36.67
CA SER A 1 -50.65 23.37 35.75
C SER A 1 -49.65 24.35 35.20
N VAL A 2 -48.43 24.25 35.72
CA VAL A 2 -47.26 24.97 35.23
C VAL A 2 -46.64 24.05 34.14
N VAL A 3 -46.72 24.46 32.88
CA VAL A 3 -46.00 23.87 31.81
C VAL A 3 -44.56 24.40 31.87
N VAL A 4 -43.65 23.63 32.42
CA VAL A 4 -42.21 23.89 32.32
C VAL A 4 -41.81 23.48 30.89
N SER A 5 -41.58 24.46 30.05
CA SER A 5 -40.98 24.28 28.72
C SER A 5 -39.50 23.96 28.92
N ASP A 6 -39.17 22.68 28.82
CA ASP A 6 -37.81 22.20 28.77
C ASP A 6 -37.20 22.60 27.43
N GLN A 7 -36.80 23.87 27.31
CA GLN A 7 -35.93 24.31 26.23
C GLN A 7 -34.55 23.78 26.59
N ALA A 8 -34.19 22.63 25.98
CA ALA A 8 -32.83 22.16 25.98
C ALA A 8 -31.93 23.29 25.44
N VAL A 9 -31.26 23.98 26.35
CA VAL A 9 -30.19 24.92 26.00
C VAL A 9 -29.14 24.05 25.30
N MET A 10 -29.09 24.12 23.97
CA MET A 10 -27.96 23.57 23.21
C MET A 10 -26.72 24.34 23.65
N GLU A 11 -26.00 23.76 24.59
CA GLU A 11 -24.76 24.30 25.11
C GLU A 11 -23.77 24.36 23.94
N GLN A 12 -23.45 25.55 23.50
CA GLN A 12 -22.46 25.78 22.43
C GLN A 12 -21.14 25.21 22.91
N PRO A 13 -20.45 24.39 22.11
CA PRO A 13 -19.19 23.79 22.51
C PRO A 13 -18.20 24.91 22.88
N HIS A 14 -17.49 24.70 23.98
CA HIS A 14 -16.51 25.68 24.44
C HIS A 14 -15.46 25.94 23.37
N PRO A 15 -15.10 27.21 23.07
CA PRO A 15 -14.22 27.58 21.96
C PRO A 15 -12.87 26.86 21.97
N LEU A 16 -12.36 26.47 23.14
CA LEU A 16 -11.15 25.63 23.26
C LEU A 16 -11.36 24.23 22.71
N VAL A 17 -12.53 23.63 22.90
CA VAL A 17 -12.85 22.28 22.36
C VAL A 17 -12.90 22.32 20.84
N GLU A 18 -13.47 23.37 20.27
CA GLU A 18 -13.53 23.58 18.84
C GLU A 18 -12.15 23.79 18.22
N GLN A 19 -11.30 24.61 18.86
CA GLN A 19 -9.90 24.82 18.45
C GLN A 19 -9.07 23.53 18.52
N LEU A 20 -9.20 22.75 19.61
CA LEU A 20 -8.50 21.47 19.76
C LEU A 20 -8.95 20.45 18.71
N SER A 21 -10.24 20.41 18.39
CA SER A 21 -10.79 19.56 17.34
C SER A 21 -10.24 19.95 15.98
N ALA A 22 -10.22 21.25 15.64
CA ALA A 22 -9.67 21.74 14.38
C ALA A 22 -8.17 21.42 14.23
N LEU A 23 -7.39 21.58 15.28
CA LEU A 23 -5.97 21.23 15.31
C LEU A 23 -5.74 19.72 15.14
N HIS A 24 -6.60 18.90 15.75
CA HIS A 24 -6.54 17.45 15.60
C HIS A 24 -6.81 17.03 14.15
N HIS A 25 -7.88 17.54 13.55
CA HIS A 25 -8.20 17.30 12.13
C HIS A 25 -7.07 17.73 11.21
N PHE A 26 -6.53 18.94 11.41
CA PHE A 26 -5.41 19.43 10.61
C PHE A 26 -4.19 18.49 10.68
N ARG A 27 -3.83 18.00 11.86
CA ARG A 27 -2.71 17.06 12.03
C ARG A 27 -2.94 15.73 11.31
N VAL A 28 -4.15 15.18 11.40
CA VAL A 28 -4.49 13.91 10.72
C VAL A 28 -4.34 14.06 9.21
N TYR A 29 -4.88 15.14 8.63
CA TYR A 29 -4.75 15.38 7.19
C TYR A 29 -3.31 15.69 6.76
N ALA A 30 -2.55 16.41 7.58
CA ALA A 30 -1.13 16.65 7.33
C ALA A 30 -0.33 15.35 7.32
N ASP A 31 -0.60 14.44 8.25
CA ASP A 31 0.06 13.13 8.31
C ASP A 31 -0.28 12.29 7.06
N ILE A 32 -1.54 12.28 6.60
CA ILE A 32 -1.93 11.61 5.35
C ILE A 32 -1.19 12.22 4.15
N ALA A 33 -1.15 13.55 4.07
CA ALA A 33 -0.46 14.24 2.97
C ALA A 33 1.03 13.89 2.95
N VAL A 34 1.71 13.87 4.10
CA VAL A 34 3.12 13.47 4.21
C VAL A 34 3.32 12.02 3.74
N VAL A 35 2.46 11.09 4.18
CA VAL A 35 2.53 9.69 3.76
C VAL A 35 2.38 9.57 2.25
N VAL A 36 1.37 10.22 1.66
CA VAL A 36 1.13 10.18 0.20
C VAL A 36 2.28 10.79 -0.58
N VAL A 37 2.82 11.94 -0.13
CA VAL A 37 3.96 12.59 -0.79
C VAL A 37 5.21 11.71 -0.71
N VAL A 38 5.52 11.13 0.45
CA VAL A 38 6.66 10.22 0.60
C VAL A 38 6.50 9.00 -0.30
N LEU A 39 5.31 8.40 -0.37
CA LEU A 39 5.05 7.28 -1.27
C LEU A 39 5.24 7.68 -2.74
N ALA A 40 4.67 8.81 -3.17
CA ALA A 40 4.80 9.30 -4.53
C ALA A 40 6.27 9.56 -4.91
N LEU A 41 7.03 10.26 -4.06
CA LEU A 41 8.45 10.52 -4.27
C LEU A 41 9.27 9.22 -4.30
N THR A 42 8.98 8.29 -3.40
CA THR A 42 9.64 6.96 -3.37
C THR A 42 9.41 6.22 -4.67
N ASN A 43 8.16 6.21 -5.18
CA ASN A 43 7.83 5.57 -6.45
C ASN A 43 8.60 6.20 -7.62
N LEU A 44 8.60 7.54 -7.70
CA LEU A 44 9.34 8.27 -8.75
C LEU A 44 10.85 7.98 -8.69
N ILE A 45 11.45 8.03 -7.52
CA ILE A 45 12.88 7.75 -7.35
C ILE A 45 13.18 6.29 -7.69
N ALA A 46 12.39 5.36 -7.19
CA ALA A 46 12.60 3.92 -7.38
C ALA A 46 12.52 3.49 -8.85
N HIS A 47 11.64 4.11 -9.64
CA HIS A 47 11.34 3.62 -11.00
C HIS A 47 11.88 4.51 -12.13
N PHE A 48 12.23 5.77 -11.84
CA PHE A 48 12.62 6.74 -12.86
C PHE A 48 14.05 7.29 -12.70
N THR A 49 14.85 6.77 -11.76
CA THR A 49 16.25 7.22 -11.59
C THR A 49 17.26 6.13 -11.94
N THR A 50 17.69 5.33 -11.00
CA THR A 50 18.70 4.29 -11.21
C THR A 50 18.14 2.89 -10.90
N PRO A 51 18.66 1.82 -11.52
CA PRO A 51 18.24 0.44 -11.24
C PRO A 51 18.36 0.03 -9.77
N TRP A 52 19.28 0.66 -9.03
CA TRP A 52 19.52 0.37 -7.60
C TRP A 52 18.69 1.24 -6.65
N ALA A 53 18.03 2.28 -7.17
CA ALA A 53 17.29 3.20 -6.32
C ALA A 53 16.15 2.49 -5.57
N SER A 54 15.43 1.58 -6.21
CA SER A 54 14.33 0.82 -5.60
C SER A 54 14.78 -0.05 -4.44
N VAL A 55 15.99 -0.63 -4.52
CA VAL A 55 16.54 -1.52 -3.49
C VAL A 55 16.70 -0.81 -2.14
N ALA A 56 17.05 0.46 -2.17
CA ALA A 56 17.29 1.26 -0.95
C ALA A 56 16.08 2.14 -0.59
N THR A 57 15.46 2.81 -1.57
CA THR A 57 14.44 3.84 -1.30
C THR A 57 13.14 3.26 -0.78
N VAL A 58 12.69 2.13 -1.32
CA VAL A 58 11.41 1.51 -0.92
C VAL A 58 11.46 1.00 0.53
N PRO A 59 12.45 0.19 0.95
CA PRO A 59 12.57 -0.20 2.36
C PRO A 59 12.81 0.98 3.31
N ALA A 60 13.65 1.95 2.91
CA ALA A 60 13.93 3.12 3.73
C ALA A 60 12.69 3.99 3.95
N ALA A 61 11.89 4.19 2.90
CA ALA A 61 10.62 4.91 3.00
C ALA A 61 9.62 4.19 3.90
N ALA A 62 9.49 2.86 3.78
CA ALA A 62 8.59 2.08 4.62
C ALA A 62 8.96 2.19 6.10
N VAL A 63 10.25 2.06 6.44
CA VAL A 63 10.75 2.23 7.81
C VAL A 63 10.56 3.66 8.30
N GLY A 64 10.89 4.66 7.48
CA GLY A 64 10.71 6.07 7.82
C GLY A 64 9.25 6.43 8.10
N LEU A 65 8.33 5.96 7.25
CA LEU A 65 6.89 6.15 7.44
C LEU A 65 6.38 5.42 8.69
N LEU A 66 6.84 4.20 8.95
CA LEU A 66 6.49 3.47 10.17
C LEU A 66 6.92 4.23 11.43
N LEU A 67 8.15 4.74 11.45
CA LEU A 67 8.65 5.55 12.57
C LEU A 67 7.86 6.84 12.74
N LEU A 68 7.52 7.52 11.63
CA LEU A 68 6.71 8.72 11.66
C LEU A 68 5.35 8.46 12.32
N VAL A 69 4.59 7.47 11.85
CA VAL A 69 3.25 7.23 12.40
C VAL A 69 3.28 6.66 13.81
N ARG A 70 4.32 5.91 14.17
CA ARG A 70 4.56 5.49 15.55
C ARG A 70 4.81 6.69 16.46
N SER A 71 5.60 7.66 16.02
CA SER A 71 5.83 8.91 16.77
C SER A 71 4.55 9.76 16.92
N ARG A 72 3.58 9.58 16.03
CA ARG A 72 2.25 10.22 16.06
C ARG A 72 1.23 9.43 16.89
N GLY A 73 1.65 8.35 17.55
CA GLY A 73 0.84 7.58 18.49
C GLY A 73 -0.02 6.49 17.87
N LEU A 74 0.21 6.05 16.59
CA LEU A 74 -0.45 4.87 16.06
C LEU A 74 0.09 3.61 16.75
N GLY A 75 -0.84 2.79 17.30
CA GLY A 75 -0.53 1.51 17.92
C GLY A 75 -0.20 0.42 16.91
N TRP A 76 0.43 -0.66 17.35
CA TRP A 76 0.70 -1.81 16.49
C TRP A 76 -0.57 -2.47 15.96
N ALA A 77 -1.65 -2.49 16.75
CA ALA A 77 -2.95 -3.00 16.33
C ALA A 77 -3.58 -2.16 15.21
N GLU A 78 -3.47 -0.82 15.29
CA GLU A 78 -3.96 0.10 14.25
C GLU A 78 -3.19 -0.05 12.92
N LEU A 79 -1.94 -0.49 13.00
CA LEU A 79 -1.09 -0.80 11.85
C LEU A 79 -1.32 -2.22 11.29
N GLY A 80 -2.25 -2.97 11.85
CA GLY A 80 -2.49 -4.37 11.47
C GLY A 80 -1.40 -5.34 11.93
N LEU A 81 -0.49 -4.90 12.80
CA LEU A 81 0.63 -5.70 13.31
C LEU A 81 0.38 -6.26 14.73
N GLY A 82 -0.87 -6.18 15.21
CA GLY A 82 -1.29 -6.75 16.48
C GLY A 82 -1.25 -8.29 16.46
N ARG A 83 -0.76 -8.87 17.56
CA ARG A 83 -0.59 -10.34 17.68
C ARG A 83 -1.91 -11.11 17.73
N GLU A 84 -2.99 -10.45 18.12
CA GLU A 84 -4.34 -11.02 18.26
C GLU A 84 -4.91 -11.58 16.96
N HIS A 85 -4.46 -11.06 15.81
CA HIS A 85 -4.95 -11.46 14.49
C HIS A 85 -4.02 -12.38 13.70
N TRP A 86 -2.89 -12.80 14.28
CA TRP A 86 -1.88 -13.57 13.53
C TRP A 86 -2.40 -14.91 13.01
N LYS A 87 -3.21 -15.63 13.81
CA LYS A 87 -3.74 -16.94 13.38
C LYS A 87 -4.73 -16.80 12.22
N SER A 88 -5.67 -15.87 12.33
CA SER A 88 -6.63 -15.60 11.25
C SER A 88 -5.93 -15.01 10.02
N GLY A 89 -5.00 -14.07 10.22
CA GLY A 89 -4.19 -13.51 9.15
C GLY A 89 -3.36 -14.55 8.40
N ALA A 90 -2.74 -15.48 9.10
CA ALA A 90 -2.01 -16.59 8.49
C ALA A 90 -2.92 -17.49 7.64
N GLY A 91 -4.15 -17.76 8.09
CA GLY A 91 -5.14 -18.53 7.33
C GLY A 91 -5.52 -17.84 6.01
N TYR A 92 -5.84 -16.54 6.07
CA TYR A 92 -6.14 -15.75 4.85
C TYR A 92 -4.92 -15.64 3.93
N ALA A 93 -3.72 -15.46 4.47
CA ALA A 93 -2.50 -15.40 3.68
C ALA A 93 -2.25 -16.72 2.93
N LEU A 94 -2.38 -17.86 3.59
CA LEU A 94 -2.25 -19.17 2.96
C LEU A 94 -3.28 -19.40 1.86
N ALA A 95 -4.54 -19.02 2.10
CA ALA A 95 -5.60 -19.12 1.08
C ALA A 95 -5.30 -18.22 -0.13
N ALA A 96 -4.84 -16.98 0.10
CA ALA A 96 -4.45 -16.05 -0.96
C ALA A 96 -3.25 -16.58 -1.76
N VAL A 97 -2.21 -17.09 -1.10
CA VAL A 97 -1.05 -17.69 -1.75
C VAL A 97 -1.48 -18.91 -2.59
N GLY A 98 -2.33 -19.78 -2.06
CA GLY A 98 -2.87 -20.94 -2.78
C GLY A 98 -3.62 -20.53 -4.05
N LEU A 99 -4.47 -19.50 -3.96
CA LEU A 99 -5.20 -18.96 -5.10
C LEU A 99 -4.24 -18.39 -6.17
N VAL A 100 -3.30 -17.54 -5.76
CA VAL A 100 -2.32 -16.92 -6.68
C VAL A 100 -1.47 -17.98 -7.35
N MET A 101 -0.96 -18.95 -6.61
CA MET A 101 -0.16 -20.06 -7.16
C MET A 101 -0.96 -20.89 -8.18
N THR A 102 -2.25 -21.10 -7.92
CA THR A 102 -3.15 -21.79 -8.87
C THR A 102 -3.29 -20.99 -10.17
N VAL A 103 -3.53 -19.68 -10.08
CA VAL A 103 -3.63 -18.80 -11.26
C VAL A 103 -2.33 -18.79 -12.06
N ILE A 104 -1.19 -18.68 -11.38
CA ILE A 104 0.14 -18.71 -12.01
C ILE A 104 0.37 -20.06 -12.70
N ALA A 105 0.06 -21.18 -12.03
CA ALA A 105 0.21 -22.51 -12.61
C ALA A 105 -0.64 -22.68 -13.87
N ILE A 106 -1.92 -22.30 -13.83
CA ILE A 106 -2.80 -22.32 -14.99
C ILE A 106 -2.24 -21.43 -16.12
N GLY A 107 -1.85 -20.20 -15.81
CA GLY A 107 -1.30 -19.27 -16.79
C GLY A 107 0.00 -19.75 -17.42
N ALA A 108 0.87 -20.41 -16.68
CA ALA A 108 2.12 -20.96 -17.19
C ALA A 108 1.93 -22.24 -18.03
N LEU A 109 0.85 -22.97 -17.81
CA LEU A 109 0.52 -24.17 -18.59
C LEU A 109 -0.16 -23.86 -19.91
N LEU A 110 -0.89 -22.75 -20.02
CA LEU A 110 -1.57 -22.36 -21.26
C LEU A 110 -0.58 -21.78 -22.27
N PRO A 111 -0.54 -22.29 -23.51
CA PRO A 111 0.46 -21.87 -24.52
C PRO A 111 0.45 -20.37 -24.85
N TRP A 112 -0.74 -19.76 -24.86
CA TRP A 112 -0.90 -18.33 -25.20
C TRP A 112 -0.51 -17.36 -24.08
N THR A 113 -0.62 -17.77 -22.80
CA THR A 113 -0.26 -16.93 -21.65
C THR A 113 1.15 -17.24 -21.14
N ARG A 114 1.68 -18.42 -21.44
CA ARG A 114 3.02 -18.84 -21.01
C ARG A 114 4.12 -17.79 -21.25
N PRO A 115 4.19 -17.08 -22.40
CA PRO A 115 5.22 -16.06 -22.63
C PRO A 115 5.19 -14.91 -21.61
N MET A 116 4.02 -14.64 -20.98
CA MET A 116 3.87 -13.58 -19.97
C MET A 116 4.56 -13.94 -18.66
N PHE A 117 4.78 -15.24 -18.40
CA PHE A 117 5.45 -15.75 -17.20
C PHE A 117 6.95 -16.00 -17.41
N MET A 118 7.46 -15.81 -18.63
CA MET A 118 8.87 -15.98 -18.96
C MET A 118 9.61 -14.67 -18.72
N ASN A 119 10.59 -14.70 -17.81
CA ASN A 119 11.46 -13.56 -17.53
C ASN A 119 12.92 -14.02 -17.57
N ASN A 120 13.72 -13.40 -18.43
CA ASN A 120 15.12 -13.77 -18.62
C ASN A 120 15.98 -13.55 -17.36
N ASN A 121 15.56 -12.66 -16.45
CA ASN A 121 16.27 -12.43 -15.19
C ASN A 121 16.18 -13.61 -14.22
N TYR A 122 15.24 -14.53 -14.44
CA TYR A 122 14.97 -15.69 -13.57
C TYR A 122 15.06 -17.01 -14.35
N ALA A 123 15.96 -17.07 -15.31
CA ALA A 123 16.11 -18.24 -16.21
C ALA A 123 16.58 -19.52 -15.49
N THR A 124 17.21 -19.39 -14.30
CA THR A 124 17.63 -20.52 -13.48
C THR A 124 16.67 -20.77 -12.31
N ILE A 125 16.47 -22.03 -11.94
CA ILE A 125 15.62 -22.42 -10.80
C ILE A 125 16.13 -21.75 -9.50
N SER A 126 17.44 -21.78 -9.26
CA SER A 126 18.04 -21.14 -8.08
C SER A 126 17.83 -19.62 -8.08
N GLY A 127 18.01 -18.96 -9.21
CA GLY A 127 17.74 -17.52 -9.37
C GLY A 127 16.27 -17.18 -9.11
N ALA A 128 15.35 -17.97 -9.65
CA ALA A 128 13.92 -17.81 -9.44
C ALA A 128 13.53 -18.01 -7.96
N LEU A 129 14.08 -19.01 -7.29
CA LEU A 129 13.82 -19.25 -5.85
C LEU A 129 14.38 -18.13 -4.97
N ILE A 130 15.61 -17.69 -5.20
CA ILE A 130 16.20 -16.57 -4.45
C ILE A 130 15.37 -15.30 -4.67
N ALA A 131 15.01 -15.00 -5.90
CA ALA A 131 14.21 -13.83 -6.22
C ALA A 131 12.83 -13.88 -5.55
N SER A 132 12.10 -14.98 -5.66
CA SER A 132 10.72 -15.09 -5.15
C SER A 132 10.64 -15.21 -3.63
N MET A 133 11.62 -15.86 -2.98
CA MET A 133 11.58 -16.10 -1.55
C MET A 133 12.33 -15.07 -0.70
N ILE A 134 13.26 -14.35 -1.28
CA ILE A 134 14.12 -13.42 -0.55
C ILE A 134 14.03 -12.01 -1.13
N ILE A 135 14.36 -11.84 -2.41
CA ILE A 135 14.51 -10.49 -2.99
C ILE A 135 13.16 -9.78 -3.07
N ILE A 136 12.18 -10.36 -3.73
CA ILE A 136 10.85 -9.75 -3.90
C ILE A 136 10.16 -9.51 -2.54
N PRO A 137 10.11 -10.47 -1.59
CA PRO A 137 9.54 -10.20 -0.28
C PRO A 137 10.21 -9.07 0.47
N LEU A 138 11.53 -8.99 0.49
CA LEU A 138 12.26 -7.99 1.28
C LEU A 138 12.29 -6.62 0.62
N GLN A 139 12.37 -6.55 -0.69
CA GLN A 139 12.50 -5.28 -1.42
C GLN A 139 11.15 -4.67 -1.82
N THR A 140 10.14 -5.49 -2.00
CA THR A 140 8.85 -5.06 -2.55
C THR A 140 7.71 -5.35 -1.58
N VAL A 141 7.42 -6.63 -1.31
CA VAL A 141 6.19 -7.02 -0.61
C VAL A 141 6.13 -6.47 0.81
N ILE A 142 7.15 -6.73 1.64
CA ILE A 142 7.15 -6.27 3.04
C ILE A 142 7.13 -4.73 3.14
N PRO A 143 7.98 -3.99 2.41
CA PRO A 143 7.92 -2.53 2.42
C PRO A 143 6.58 -1.97 1.95
N GLU A 144 6.01 -2.51 0.87
CA GLU A 144 4.71 -2.07 0.36
C GLU A 144 3.57 -2.38 1.33
N GLU A 145 3.54 -3.57 1.92
CA GLU A 145 2.53 -3.93 2.93
C GLU A 145 2.64 -3.03 4.17
N LEU A 146 3.85 -2.72 4.64
CA LEU A 146 4.04 -1.78 5.75
C LEU A 146 3.58 -0.37 5.39
N ALA A 147 3.92 0.12 4.20
CA ALA A 147 3.59 1.47 3.78
C ALA A 147 2.09 1.64 3.50
N PHE A 148 1.48 0.73 2.74
CA PHE A 148 0.08 0.87 2.33
C PHE A 148 -0.89 0.27 3.35
N ARG A 149 -0.67 -0.96 3.81
CA ARG A 149 -1.60 -1.65 4.72
C ARG A 149 -1.35 -1.35 6.18
N GLY A 150 -0.14 -0.97 6.55
CA GLY A 150 0.15 -0.47 7.88
C GLY A 150 -0.11 1.03 7.97
N VAL A 151 0.78 1.81 7.40
CA VAL A 151 0.86 3.26 7.62
C VAL A 151 -0.29 4.02 6.98
N LEU A 152 -0.48 3.89 5.67
CA LEU A 152 -1.52 4.62 4.94
C LEU A 152 -2.91 4.20 5.42
N HIS A 153 -3.15 2.89 5.60
CA HIS A 153 -4.39 2.38 6.14
C HIS A 153 -4.69 2.97 7.53
N GLY A 154 -3.73 2.95 8.45
CA GLY A 154 -3.90 3.50 9.79
C GLY A 154 -4.22 4.99 9.77
N ALA A 155 -3.53 5.77 8.94
CA ALA A 155 -3.76 7.21 8.79
C ALA A 155 -5.14 7.51 8.18
N LEU A 156 -5.51 6.84 7.09
CA LEU A 156 -6.82 7.00 6.44
C LEU A 156 -7.98 6.58 7.35
N ASN A 157 -7.80 5.49 8.12
CA ASN A 157 -8.83 5.01 9.03
C ASN A 157 -9.15 6.02 10.14
N ARG A 158 -8.16 6.73 10.63
CA ARG A 158 -8.34 7.83 11.60
C ARG A 158 -9.13 8.99 11.01
N ALA A 159 -8.96 9.29 9.71
CA ALA A 159 -9.63 10.42 9.07
C ALA A 159 -11.05 10.07 8.60
N TRP A 160 -11.20 8.92 7.92
CA TRP A 160 -12.41 8.63 7.14
C TRP A 160 -13.02 7.25 7.44
N GLY A 161 -12.46 6.50 8.40
CA GLY A 161 -12.90 5.16 8.74
C GLY A 161 -12.74 4.16 7.59
N PHE A 162 -13.34 2.98 7.73
CA PHE A 162 -13.18 1.86 6.80
C PHE A 162 -13.52 2.18 5.34
N ARG A 163 -14.59 2.95 5.09
CA ARG A 163 -14.99 3.32 3.71
C ARG A 163 -13.94 4.19 3.02
N GLY A 164 -13.36 5.14 3.76
CA GLY A 164 -12.29 5.99 3.26
C GLY A 164 -11.02 5.19 2.97
N VAL A 165 -10.68 4.23 3.83
CA VAL A 165 -9.56 3.30 3.59
C VAL A 165 -9.80 2.49 2.33
N ALA A 166 -10.99 1.89 2.18
CA ALA A 166 -11.30 1.06 1.02
C ALA A 166 -11.23 1.86 -0.29
N ALA A 167 -11.77 3.07 -0.32
CA ALA A 167 -11.78 3.88 -1.53
C ALA A 167 -10.39 4.51 -1.82
N ALA A 168 -9.88 5.32 -0.91
CA ALA A 168 -8.64 6.07 -1.12
C ALA A 168 -7.40 5.15 -1.10
N GLY A 169 -7.37 4.17 -0.20
CA GLY A 169 -6.27 3.20 -0.11
C GLY A 169 -6.14 2.37 -1.38
N SER A 170 -7.26 1.85 -1.91
CA SER A 170 -7.25 1.09 -3.16
C SER A 170 -6.88 1.93 -4.37
N LEU A 171 -7.36 3.17 -4.44
CA LEU A 171 -6.99 4.10 -5.51
C LEU A 171 -5.49 4.40 -5.50
N LEU A 172 -4.94 4.77 -4.35
CA LEU A 172 -3.51 5.08 -4.21
C LEU A 172 -2.62 3.86 -4.49
N PHE A 173 -3.04 2.68 -4.04
CA PHE A 173 -2.35 1.43 -4.33
C PHE A 173 -2.39 1.09 -5.83
N GLY A 174 -3.52 1.30 -6.49
CA GLY A 174 -3.65 1.16 -7.95
C GLY A 174 -2.74 2.13 -8.71
N LEU A 175 -2.72 3.41 -8.32
CA LEU A 175 -1.83 4.41 -8.93
C LEU A 175 -0.34 4.08 -8.73
N TRP A 176 0.04 3.57 -7.55
CA TRP A 176 1.38 3.05 -7.30
C TRP A 176 1.78 1.99 -8.33
N HIS A 177 0.90 1.00 -8.58
CA HIS A 177 1.17 -0.11 -9.50
C HIS A 177 1.16 0.31 -10.97
N ILE A 178 0.36 1.31 -11.35
CA ILE A 178 0.41 1.88 -12.71
C ILE A 178 1.80 2.47 -12.97
N ALA A 179 2.34 3.29 -12.06
CA ALA A 179 3.68 3.86 -12.21
C ALA A 179 4.77 2.78 -12.28
N THR A 180 4.67 1.75 -11.42
CA THR A 180 5.58 0.58 -11.44
C THR A 180 5.51 -0.17 -12.78
N SER A 181 4.33 -0.29 -13.37
CA SER A 181 4.12 -1.01 -14.64
C SER A 181 4.83 -0.35 -15.81
N PHE A 182 4.99 0.96 -15.83
CA PHE A 182 5.77 1.66 -16.87
C PHE A 182 7.26 1.25 -16.84
N GLY A 183 7.84 1.01 -15.67
CA GLY A 183 9.21 0.52 -15.54
C GLY A 183 9.39 -0.96 -15.93
N LEU A 184 8.32 -1.76 -15.89
CA LEU A 184 8.37 -3.20 -16.19
C LEU A 184 8.23 -3.53 -17.70
N THR A 185 7.74 -2.61 -18.52
CA THR A 185 7.52 -2.85 -19.97
C THR A 185 8.80 -3.20 -20.71
N SER A 186 9.94 -2.64 -20.32
CA SER A 186 11.24 -2.92 -20.95
C SER A 186 11.83 -4.29 -20.59
N SER A 187 11.41 -4.90 -19.49
CA SER A 187 11.98 -6.16 -18.97
C SER A 187 11.07 -7.37 -19.14
N ASN A 188 9.78 -7.20 -19.43
CA ASN A 188 8.82 -8.29 -19.55
C ASN A 188 8.23 -8.38 -20.96
N VAL A 189 8.53 -9.47 -21.64
CA VAL A 189 8.08 -9.73 -23.05
C VAL A 189 6.55 -9.73 -23.18
N GLY A 190 5.83 -10.20 -22.17
CA GLY A 190 4.37 -10.19 -22.15
C GLY A 190 3.80 -8.77 -22.07
N PHE A 191 4.35 -7.94 -21.19
CA PHE A 191 3.98 -6.52 -21.09
C PHE A 191 4.31 -5.75 -22.38
N THR A 192 5.48 -5.99 -22.97
CA THR A 192 5.87 -5.39 -24.26
C THR A 192 4.91 -5.78 -25.38
N ARG A 193 4.42 -7.02 -25.42
CA ARG A 193 3.44 -7.45 -26.42
C ARG A 193 2.07 -6.81 -26.26
N ILE A 194 1.62 -6.61 -25.01
CA ILE A 194 0.30 -6.03 -24.72
C ILE A 194 0.33 -4.52 -24.87
N PHE A 195 1.35 -3.86 -24.37
CA PHE A 195 1.45 -2.40 -24.29
C PHE A 195 2.41 -1.79 -25.31
N GLY A 196 3.35 -2.57 -25.85
CA GLY A 196 4.37 -2.10 -26.82
C GLY A 196 3.84 -1.81 -28.22
N GLY A 197 2.64 -2.26 -28.56
CA GLY A 197 1.93 -1.93 -29.80
C GLY A 197 0.76 -0.96 -29.62
N GLY A 198 0.55 -0.44 -28.40
CA GLY A 198 -0.57 0.44 -28.06
C GLY A 198 -0.14 1.86 -27.67
N LEU A 199 -1.11 2.65 -27.22
CA LEU A 199 -0.99 4.09 -26.86
C LEU A 199 0.13 4.45 -25.85
N LEU A 200 0.74 3.45 -25.22
CA LEU A 200 1.81 3.60 -24.21
C LEU A 200 3.16 3.02 -24.67
N GLY A 201 3.25 2.58 -25.92
CA GLY A 201 4.42 1.88 -26.49
C GLY A 201 5.28 2.71 -27.41
N THR A 202 5.27 4.03 -27.30
CA THR A 202 6.20 4.92 -28.05
C THR A 202 7.21 5.54 -27.12
#